data_b08c2a7abfa7ee23683f398c07e279b7
#
_entry.id   b08c2a7abfa7ee23683f398c07e279b7
#
_cell.length_a   1.000
_cell.length_b   1.000
_cell.length_c   1.000
_cell.angle_alpha   90.00
_cell.angle_beta   90.00
_cell.angle_gamma   90.00
#
_symmetry.space_group_name_H-M   'P 1'
#
loop_
_entity.id
_entity.type
_entity.pdbx_description
1 polymer ?
#
loop_
_entity_poly.entity_id
_entity_poly.type
_entity_poly.pdbx_seq_one_letter_code
_entity_poly.pdbx_strand_id
1 'polypeptide(L)'
;IKQDAYSLFIQSIPYNFFSIVIILVGIYLSFFHHSTSTAPMKLEEEDEKDWHDCHPCVSKDLPSKPWNLLVPLLVVISLTLLLTWWSGHHKSHTFFEAFIKADVLEAMVVALIMTTLITLIFFLFQRFTLQNLLNGFITGGNDLMSVILLLSVVWGLSAVTEDLGFSNFVTAHSKWIPQMFVTPFMFVFGAAISYFIGSAWGTWGILMPLGVSLASSADLSLPLIIGAVFASGSFGAFSSPLSDDTNTIAKILDLSVIEYAKYKLKPALIAAAITVAFYLVVSFLF
;
A
#
# COMPACT_ATOMS: atom_id res chain seq x y z
N ILE A 1 -24.24 3.05 -2.75
CA ILE A 1 -23.39 4.26 -2.81
C ILE A 1 -23.28 4.62 -4.28
N LYS A 2 -23.83 5.81 -4.67
CA LYS A 2 -23.84 6.29 -6.08
C LYS A 2 -22.53 7.03 -6.46
N GLN A 3 -21.54 7.09 -5.57
CA GLN A 3 -20.27 7.74 -5.84
C GLN A 3 -19.31 6.77 -6.50
N ASP A 4 -18.59 7.26 -7.51
CA ASP A 4 -17.56 6.48 -8.19
C ASP A 4 -16.41 6.15 -7.20
N ALA A 5 -16.03 4.88 -7.13
CA ALA A 5 -15.03 4.38 -6.20
C ALA A 5 -13.67 5.10 -6.35
N TYR A 6 -13.32 5.44 -7.59
CA TYR A 6 -12.09 6.18 -7.86
C TYR A 6 -12.14 7.63 -7.34
N SER A 7 -13.28 8.30 -7.51
CA SER A 7 -13.49 9.65 -6.94
C SER A 7 -13.38 9.64 -5.42
N LEU A 8 -13.95 8.62 -4.75
CA LEU A 8 -13.84 8.45 -3.31
C LEU A 8 -12.38 8.21 -2.86
N PHE A 9 -11.65 7.41 -3.62
CA PHE A 9 -10.22 7.17 -3.35
C PHE A 9 -9.41 8.48 -3.43
N ILE A 10 -9.57 9.27 -4.50
CA ILE A 10 -8.89 10.56 -4.63
C ILE A 10 -9.25 11.51 -3.48
N GLN A 11 -10.52 11.58 -3.10
CA GLN A 11 -10.98 12.40 -1.97
C GLN A 11 -10.45 11.92 -0.62
N SER A 12 -10.10 10.65 -0.48
CA SER A 12 -9.55 10.09 0.76
C SER A 12 -8.05 10.36 0.94
N ILE A 13 -7.31 10.68 -0.12
CA ILE A 13 -5.84 10.90 -0.07
C ILE A 13 -5.44 11.98 0.96
N PRO A 14 -6.08 13.16 1.03
CA PRO A 14 -5.74 14.18 2.03
C PRO A 14 -5.95 13.73 3.47
N TYR A 15 -6.81 12.75 3.69
CA TYR A 15 -7.13 12.19 5.01
C TYR A 15 -6.25 11.00 5.42
N ASN A 16 -5.29 10.58 4.58
CA ASN A 16 -4.29 9.59 4.95
C ASN A 16 -3.18 10.26 5.79
N PHE A 17 -3.55 10.71 6.98
CA PHE A 17 -2.66 11.51 7.83
C PHE A 17 -1.40 10.75 8.24
N PHE A 18 -1.48 9.44 8.51
CA PHE A 18 -0.29 8.69 8.91
C PHE A 18 0.78 8.71 7.84
N SER A 19 0.43 8.49 6.58
CA SER A 19 1.39 8.50 5.47
C SER A 19 2.05 9.88 5.30
N ILE A 20 1.29 10.95 5.48
CA ILE A 20 1.81 12.31 5.42
C ILE A 20 2.75 12.58 6.60
N VAL A 21 2.31 12.26 7.81
CA VAL A 21 3.07 12.53 9.04
C VAL A 21 4.36 11.70 9.10
N ILE A 22 4.33 10.41 8.71
CA ILE A 22 5.54 9.58 8.74
C ILE A 22 6.60 10.05 7.76
N ILE A 23 6.20 10.58 6.60
CA ILE A 23 7.14 11.20 5.65
C ILE A 23 7.79 12.44 6.28
N LEU A 24 6.99 13.31 6.92
CA LEU A 24 7.52 14.50 7.58
C LEU A 24 8.45 14.15 8.76
N VAL A 25 8.08 13.15 9.56
CA VAL A 25 8.92 12.62 10.64
C VAL A 25 10.21 12.03 10.06
N GLY A 26 10.15 11.29 8.96
CA GLY A 26 11.33 10.73 8.28
C GLY A 26 12.27 11.82 7.78
N ILE A 27 11.74 12.85 7.14
CA ILE A 27 12.51 14.01 6.70
C ILE A 27 13.16 14.72 7.91
N TYR A 28 12.38 14.98 8.97
CA TYR A 28 12.90 15.60 10.19
C TYR A 28 14.05 14.79 10.80
N LEU A 29 13.87 13.47 10.96
CA LEU A 29 14.91 12.61 11.51
C LEU A 29 16.15 12.54 10.62
N SER A 30 15.97 12.55 9.29
CA SER A 30 17.08 12.50 8.34
C SER A 30 17.97 13.76 8.37
N PHE A 31 17.34 14.93 8.54
CA PHE A 31 18.09 16.20 8.49
C PHE A 31 18.52 16.71 9.87
N PHE A 32 17.76 16.47 10.92
CA PHE A 32 17.97 17.10 12.22
C PHE A 32 18.40 16.12 13.31
N HIS A 33 18.18 14.82 13.14
CA HIS A 33 18.57 13.84 14.14
C HIS A 33 19.91 13.18 13.76
N HIS A 34 21.01 13.73 14.28
CA HIS A 34 22.30 13.04 14.25
C HIS A 34 22.27 11.92 15.28
N SER A 35 21.97 10.68 14.83
CA SER A 35 22.10 9.52 15.69
C SER A 35 23.58 9.25 15.98
N THR A 36 24.02 9.53 17.19
CA THR A 36 25.34 9.17 17.71
C THR A 36 25.40 7.71 18.19
N SER A 37 24.37 6.92 17.91
CA SER A 37 24.35 5.50 18.26
C SER A 37 25.24 4.71 17.31
N THR A 38 26.49 4.58 17.68
CA THR A 38 27.50 3.69 17.08
C THR A 38 27.39 2.26 17.58
N ALA A 39 26.26 1.83 18.13
CA ALA A 39 26.06 0.41 18.38
C ALA A 39 25.92 -0.28 17.03
N PRO A 40 26.85 -1.15 16.62
CA PRO A 40 26.69 -1.92 15.41
C PRO A 40 25.40 -2.75 15.58
N MET A 41 24.41 -2.51 14.71
CA MET A 41 23.28 -3.40 14.60
C MET A 41 23.84 -4.78 14.28
N LYS A 42 23.62 -5.76 15.15
CA LYS A 42 24.17 -7.09 14.99
C LYS A 42 23.68 -7.67 13.67
N LEU A 43 24.63 -8.02 12.81
CA LEU A 43 24.38 -8.91 11.69
C LEU A 43 23.89 -10.23 12.29
N GLU A 44 22.75 -10.72 11.90
CA GLU A 44 22.41 -12.11 12.14
C GLU A 44 23.35 -12.92 11.24
N GLU A 45 24.24 -13.70 11.86
CA GLU A 45 24.88 -14.82 11.20
C GLU A 45 23.80 -15.89 10.96
N GLU A 46 22.84 -15.59 10.08
CA GLU A 46 21.97 -16.61 9.50
C GLU A 46 22.85 -17.42 8.55
N ASP A 47 22.88 -18.74 8.79
CA ASP A 47 23.56 -19.71 7.97
C ASP A 47 23.34 -19.41 6.48
N GLU A 48 24.41 -19.10 5.77
CA GLU A 48 24.47 -18.81 4.32
C GLU A 48 23.83 -19.91 3.45
N LYS A 49 23.35 -20.99 4.06
CA LYS A 49 22.82 -22.19 3.39
C LYS A 49 21.37 -22.08 2.93
N ASP A 50 20.50 -21.27 3.56
CA ASP A 50 19.07 -21.27 3.23
C ASP A 50 18.68 -20.28 2.11
N TRP A 51 19.62 -19.44 1.66
CA TRP A 51 19.34 -18.45 0.62
C TRP A 51 19.43 -18.98 -0.82
N HIS A 52 20.15 -20.11 -1.01
CA HIS A 52 20.36 -20.67 -2.34
C HIS A 52 19.19 -21.51 -2.88
N ASP A 53 18.27 -21.92 -2.00
CA ASP A 53 17.23 -22.89 -2.39
C ASP A 53 15.84 -22.25 -2.71
N CYS A 54 15.62 -20.96 -2.47
CA CYS A 54 14.30 -20.34 -2.63
C CYS A 54 14.11 -19.40 -3.82
N HIS A 55 15.17 -19.06 -4.56
CA HIS A 55 15.01 -18.33 -5.81
C HIS A 55 15.54 -19.17 -6.98
N PRO A 56 14.71 -19.41 -8.01
CA PRO A 56 15.23 -20.01 -9.24
C PRO A 56 16.35 -19.11 -9.72
N CYS A 57 17.54 -19.68 -9.84
CA CYS A 57 18.79 -19.01 -10.19
C CYS A 57 18.58 -18.12 -11.42
N VAL A 58 18.43 -16.83 -11.18
CA VAL A 58 18.76 -15.86 -12.23
C VAL A 58 20.25 -16.08 -12.49
N SER A 59 20.59 -16.61 -13.65
CA SER A 59 21.97 -16.93 -14.00
C SER A 59 22.85 -15.73 -13.69
N LYS A 60 23.96 -15.95 -12.93
CA LYS A 60 24.92 -14.92 -12.52
C LYS A 60 25.58 -14.17 -13.70
N ASP A 61 25.30 -14.58 -14.92
CA ASP A 61 25.87 -14.06 -16.16
C ASP A 61 25.07 -12.94 -16.84
N LEU A 62 23.99 -12.48 -16.25
CA LEU A 62 23.18 -11.40 -16.84
C LEU A 62 23.79 -10.03 -16.47
N PRO A 63 24.07 -9.16 -17.46
CA PRO A 63 24.64 -7.85 -17.17
C PRO A 63 23.63 -6.99 -16.39
N SER A 64 23.90 -6.76 -15.11
CA SER A 64 23.09 -5.87 -14.29
C SER A 64 23.34 -4.41 -14.70
N LYS A 65 22.50 -3.89 -15.58
CA LYS A 65 22.54 -2.47 -15.96
C LYS A 65 21.40 -1.73 -15.27
N PRO A 66 21.63 -0.54 -14.70
CA PRO A 66 20.57 0.24 -14.03
C PRO A 66 19.40 0.58 -14.98
N TRP A 67 19.66 0.66 -16.27
CA TRP A 67 18.64 0.87 -17.29
C TRP A 67 17.60 -0.26 -17.39
N ASN A 68 17.95 -1.47 -16.96
CA ASN A 68 17.03 -2.61 -16.98
C ASN A 68 15.87 -2.45 -15.97
N LEU A 69 16.07 -1.69 -14.91
CA LEU A 69 15.03 -1.30 -13.99
C LEU A 69 14.38 0.04 -14.37
N LEU A 70 15.20 1.04 -14.70
CA LEU A 70 14.75 2.40 -14.92
C LEU A 70 13.82 2.54 -16.13
N VAL A 71 14.15 1.87 -17.25
CA VAL A 71 13.35 1.98 -18.49
C VAL A 71 11.95 1.41 -18.31
N PRO A 72 11.73 0.15 -17.83
CA PRO A 72 10.38 -0.36 -17.58
C PRO A 72 9.59 0.49 -16.60
N LEU A 73 10.24 0.98 -15.54
CA LEU A 73 9.60 1.83 -14.54
C LEU A 73 9.12 3.17 -15.13
N LEU A 74 9.96 3.84 -15.92
CA LEU A 74 9.58 5.08 -16.58
C LEU A 74 8.49 4.86 -17.63
N VAL A 75 8.55 3.75 -18.37
CA VAL A 75 7.55 3.42 -19.38
C VAL A 75 6.18 3.18 -18.72
N VAL A 76 6.10 2.38 -17.64
CA VAL A 76 4.82 2.13 -16.97
C VAL A 76 4.23 3.40 -16.39
N ILE A 77 5.04 4.24 -15.72
CA ILE A 77 4.56 5.51 -15.16
C ILE A 77 4.04 6.43 -16.27
N SER A 78 4.84 6.61 -17.32
CA SER A 78 4.48 7.51 -18.43
C SER A 78 3.24 7.04 -19.18
N LEU A 79 3.13 5.74 -19.48
CA LEU A 79 1.96 5.18 -20.17
C LEU A 79 0.71 5.23 -19.30
N THR A 80 0.83 4.93 -18.00
CA THR A 80 -0.31 5.02 -17.09
C THR A 80 -0.85 6.45 -17.03
N LEU A 81 0.02 7.43 -16.85
CA LEU A 81 -0.40 8.83 -16.82
C LEU A 81 -0.99 9.30 -18.14
N LEU A 82 -0.36 8.95 -19.27
CA LEU A 82 -0.83 9.33 -20.60
C LEU A 82 -2.19 8.70 -20.94
N LEU A 83 -2.35 7.39 -20.71
CA LEU A 83 -3.60 6.68 -21.02
C LEU A 83 -4.73 7.07 -20.07
N THR A 84 -4.44 7.32 -18.79
CA THR A 84 -5.43 7.85 -17.86
C THR A 84 -5.91 9.24 -18.31
N TRP A 85 -4.98 10.14 -18.64
CA TRP A 85 -5.33 11.45 -19.17
C TRP A 85 -6.13 11.35 -20.48
N TRP A 86 -5.69 10.47 -21.41
CA TRP A 86 -6.35 10.25 -22.69
C TRP A 86 -7.78 9.73 -22.51
N SER A 87 -7.99 8.76 -21.64
CA SER A 87 -9.32 8.19 -21.33
C SER A 87 -10.31 9.25 -20.82
N GLY A 88 -9.83 10.19 -19.99
CA GLY A 88 -10.69 11.25 -19.45
C GLY A 88 -10.78 12.52 -20.29
N HIS A 89 -9.84 12.75 -21.22
CA HIS A 89 -9.78 13.98 -22.02
C HIS A 89 -11.06 14.25 -22.83
N HIS A 90 -11.67 13.19 -23.36
CA HIS A 90 -12.93 13.33 -24.11
C HIS A 90 -14.14 13.69 -23.25
N LYS A 91 -14.05 13.54 -21.92
CA LYS A 91 -15.14 13.77 -20.96
C LYS A 91 -14.97 15.06 -20.14
N SER A 92 -13.90 15.84 -20.37
CA SER A 92 -13.52 16.97 -19.51
C SER A 92 -12.95 18.14 -20.32
N HIS A 93 -13.09 19.35 -19.75
CA HIS A 93 -12.56 20.59 -20.32
C HIS A 93 -11.24 21.04 -19.68
N THR A 94 -10.84 20.44 -18.55
CA THR A 94 -9.66 20.82 -17.79
C THR A 94 -8.71 19.64 -17.64
N PHE A 95 -7.38 19.89 -17.64
CA PHE A 95 -6.35 18.86 -17.52
C PHE A 95 -6.53 17.97 -16.28
N PHE A 96 -6.80 18.57 -15.11
CA PHE A 96 -7.01 17.82 -13.87
C PHE A 96 -8.35 17.08 -13.82
N GLU A 97 -9.38 17.65 -14.41
CA GLU A 97 -10.70 17.03 -14.48
C GLU A 97 -10.66 15.76 -15.37
N ALA A 98 -9.75 15.71 -16.34
CA ALA A 98 -9.54 14.53 -17.16
C ALA A 98 -9.10 13.32 -16.32
N PHE A 99 -8.22 13.50 -15.34
CA PHE A 99 -7.81 12.44 -14.43
C PHE A 99 -8.94 11.94 -13.52
N ILE A 100 -9.83 12.84 -13.09
CA ILE A 100 -10.94 12.49 -12.20
C ILE A 100 -12.03 11.72 -12.95
N LYS A 101 -12.27 12.06 -14.23
CA LYS A 101 -13.32 11.43 -15.06
C LYS A 101 -12.81 10.27 -15.93
N ALA A 102 -11.54 9.90 -15.76
CA ALA A 102 -10.93 8.83 -16.53
C ALA A 102 -11.46 7.45 -16.10
N ASP A 103 -11.54 6.53 -17.05
CA ASP A 103 -11.63 5.11 -16.72
C ASP A 103 -10.23 4.56 -16.40
N VAL A 104 -9.87 4.70 -15.13
CA VAL A 104 -8.51 4.41 -14.65
C VAL A 104 -8.20 2.93 -14.72
N LEU A 105 -9.18 2.05 -14.46
CA LEU A 105 -8.96 0.60 -14.50
C LEU A 105 -8.61 0.14 -15.91
N GLU A 106 -9.36 0.56 -16.90
CA GLU A 106 -9.08 0.24 -18.31
C GLU A 106 -7.73 0.81 -18.75
N ALA A 107 -7.47 2.08 -18.44
CA ALA A 107 -6.20 2.73 -18.76
C ALA A 107 -5.00 2.03 -18.14
N MET A 108 -5.09 1.60 -16.87
CA MET A 108 -4.02 0.87 -16.19
C MET A 108 -3.77 -0.51 -16.81
N VAL A 109 -4.82 -1.26 -17.13
CA VAL A 109 -4.67 -2.58 -17.77
C VAL A 109 -3.96 -2.45 -19.12
N VAL A 110 -4.40 -1.50 -19.95
CA VAL A 110 -3.78 -1.24 -21.25
C VAL A 110 -2.32 -0.78 -21.08
N ALA A 111 -2.04 0.12 -20.12
CA ALA A 111 -0.69 0.57 -19.81
C ALA A 111 0.23 -0.58 -19.42
N LEU A 112 -0.23 -1.50 -18.57
CA LEU A 112 0.54 -2.65 -18.12
C LEU A 112 0.84 -3.62 -19.27
N ILE A 113 -0.16 -3.91 -20.12
CA ILE A 113 0.04 -4.77 -21.30
C ILE A 113 1.06 -4.14 -22.25
N MET A 114 0.89 -2.87 -22.58
CA MET A 114 1.83 -2.15 -23.46
C MET A 114 3.24 -2.09 -22.85
N THR A 115 3.36 -1.81 -21.56
CA THR A 115 4.66 -1.79 -20.87
C THR A 115 5.32 -3.16 -20.92
N THR A 116 4.57 -4.23 -20.70
CA THR A 116 5.10 -5.60 -20.77
C THR A 116 5.64 -5.92 -22.18
N LEU A 117 4.91 -5.55 -23.22
CA LEU A 117 5.34 -5.75 -24.60
C LEU A 117 6.58 -4.92 -24.93
N ILE A 118 6.61 -3.64 -24.57
CA ILE A 118 7.76 -2.75 -24.79
C ILE A 118 8.99 -3.27 -24.04
N THR A 119 8.82 -3.68 -22.79
CA THR A 119 9.89 -4.22 -21.96
C THR A 119 10.43 -5.54 -22.51
N LEU A 120 9.55 -6.42 -22.99
CA LEU A 120 9.94 -7.66 -23.64
C LEU A 120 10.81 -7.38 -24.90
N ILE A 121 10.37 -6.47 -25.75
CA ILE A 121 11.11 -6.05 -26.95
C ILE A 121 12.46 -5.43 -26.54
N PHE A 122 12.48 -4.56 -25.55
CA PHE A 122 13.70 -3.92 -25.05
C PHE A 122 14.74 -4.95 -24.58
N PHE A 123 14.32 -5.97 -23.82
CA PHE A 123 15.22 -7.01 -23.35
C PHE A 123 15.68 -7.96 -24.46
N LEU A 124 14.83 -8.25 -25.45
CA LEU A 124 15.23 -9.01 -26.64
C LEU A 124 16.34 -8.29 -27.44
N PHE A 125 16.27 -6.96 -27.57
CA PHE A 125 17.35 -6.17 -28.17
C PHE A 125 18.66 -6.23 -27.37
N GLN A 126 18.59 -6.43 -26.06
CA GLN A 126 19.78 -6.64 -25.21
C GLN A 126 20.30 -8.09 -25.26
N ARG A 127 19.76 -8.94 -26.14
CA ARG A 127 20.12 -10.36 -26.30
C ARG A 127 19.78 -11.25 -25.09
N PHE A 128 18.78 -10.87 -24.28
CA PHE A 128 18.21 -11.79 -23.31
C PHE A 128 17.49 -12.93 -24.05
N THR A 129 17.64 -14.16 -23.56
CA THR A 129 16.91 -15.29 -24.14
C THR A 129 15.44 -15.22 -23.74
N LEU A 130 14.55 -15.62 -24.66
CA LEU A 130 13.11 -15.66 -24.39
C LEU A 130 12.78 -16.53 -23.16
N GLN A 131 13.55 -17.60 -22.96
CA GLN A 131 13.37 -18.47 -21.79
C GLN A 131 13.64 -17.74 -20.46
N ASN A 132 14.68 -16.91 -20.39
CA ASN A 132 14.97 -16.12 -19.18
C ASN A 132 13.88 -15.08 -18.91
N LEU A 133 13.34 -14.46 -19.96
CA LEU A 133 12.25 -13.49 -19.84
C LEU A 133 10.94 -14.15 -19.38
N LEU A 134 10.60 -15.31 -19.94
CA LEU A 134 9.42 -16.08 -19.51
C LEU A 134 9.55 -16.57 -18.08
N ASN A 135 10.72 -17.08 -17.67
CA ASN A 135 10.96 -17.50 -16.30
C ASN A 135 10.82 -16.31 -15.34
N GLY A 136 11.39 -15.15 -15.66
CA GLY A 136 11.24 -13.94 -14.85
C GLY A 136 9.78 -13.48 -14.73
N PHE A 137 9.02 -13.55 -15.82
CA PHE A 137 7.60 -13.22 -15.83
C PHE A 137 6.78 -14.18 -14.96
N ILE A 138 7.02 -15.49 -15.06
CA ILE A 138 6.34 -16.53 -14.27
C ILE A 138 6.70 -16.35 -12.77
N THR A 139 7.97 -16.12 -12.45
CA THR A 139 8.41 -15.90 -11.07
C THR A 139 7.73 -14.68 -10.47
N GLY A 140 7.73 -13.54 -11.18
CA GLY A 140 7.03 -12.33 -10.72
C GLY A 140 5.51 -12.54 -10.57
N GLY A 141 4.90 -13.34 -11.46
CA GLY A 141 3.50 -13.72 -11.34
C GLY A 141 3.21 -14.58 -10.09
N ASN A 142 4.12 -15.51 -9.77
CA ASN A 142 4.02 -16.35 -8.57
C ASN A 142 4.17 -15.52 -7.29
N ASP A 143 5.03 -14.53 -7.27
CA ASP A 143 5.21 -13.62 -6.12
C ASP A 143 3.92 -12.84 -5.82
N LEU A 144 3.16 -12.47 -6.87
CA LEU A 144 1.87 -11.78 -6.71
C LEU A 144 0.71 -12.73 -6.34
N MET A 145 0.88 -14.05 -6.49
CA MET A 145 -0.20 -15.01 -6.29
C MET A 145 -0.76 -14.97 -4.87
N SER A 146 0.08 -14.77 -3.86
CA SER A 146 -0.34 -14.67 -2.46
C SER A 146 -1.28 -13.48 -2.23
N VAL A 147 -1.01 -12.33 -2.86
CA VAL A 147 -1.86 -11.13 -2.79
C VAL A 147 -3.18 -11.36 -3.53
N ILE A 148 -3.16 -12.00 -4.69
CA ILE A 148 -4.37 -12.33 -5.47
C ILE A 148 -5.29 -13.26 -4.68
N LEU A 149 -4.74 -14.31 -4.08
CA LEU A 149 -5.50 -15.24 -3.23
C LEU A 149 -6.07 -14.55 -2.00
N LEU A 150 -5.27 -13.72 -1.32
CA LEU A 150 -5.72 -12.93 -0.17
C LEU A 150 -6.92 -12.05 -0.56
N LEU A 151 -6.80 -11.26 -1.63
CA LEU A 151 -7.88 -10.37 -2.08
C LEU A 151 -9.12 -11.15 -2.49
N SER A 152 -8.97 -12.30 -3.15
CA SER A 152 -10.10 -13.15 -3.54
C SER A 152 -10.87 -13.66 -2.33
N VAL A 153 -10.17 -14.13 -1.27
CA VAL A 153 -10.79 -14.55 -0.01
C VAL A 153 -11.47 -13.39 0.70
N VAL A 154 -10.83 -12.24 0.74
CA VAL A 154 -11.37 -11.02 1.37
C VAL A 154 -12.64 -10.54 0.66
N TRP A 155 -12.68 -10.57 -0.66
CA TRP A 155 -13.88 -10.22 -1.42
C TRP A 155 -15.03 -11.21 -1.16
N GLY A 156 -14.72 -12.51 -1.10
CA GLY A 156 -15.70 -13.52 -0.69
C GLY A 156 -16.22 -13.29 0.72
N LEU A 157 -15.34 -13.00 1.68
CA LEU A 157 -15.71 -12.67 3.05
C LEU A 157 -16.58 -11.40 3.11
N SER A 158 -16.24 -10.36 2.34
CA SER A 158 -17.01 -9.12 2.27
C SER A 158 -18.44 -9.38 1.77
N ALA A 159 -18.58 -10.17 0.70
CA ALA A 159 -19.90 -10.54 0.17
C ALA A 159 -20.75 -11.31 1.20
N VAL A 160 -20.17 -12.32 1.85
CA VAL A 160 -20.87 -13.08 2.90
C VAL A 160 -21.26 -12.19 4.08
N THR A 161 -20.38 -11.26 4.48
CA THR A 161 -20.64 -10.33 5.58
C THR A 161 -21.79 -9.39 5.27
N GLU A 162 -21.91 -8.93 4.03
CA GLU A 162 -23.03 -8.12 3.56
C GLU A 162 -24.34 -8.92 3.54
N ASP A 163 -24.32 -10.15 3.03
CA ASP A 163 -25.47 -11.06 3.01
C ASP A 163 -25.98 -11.40 4.43
N LEU A 164 -25.07 -11.51 5.40
CA LEU A 164 -25.40 -11.72 6.81
C LEU A 164 -25.98 -10.46 7.49
N GLY A 165 -26.08 -9.35 6.79
CA GLY A 165 -26.63 -8.10 7.33
C GLY A 165 -25.71 -7.39 8.33
N PHE A 166 -24.39 -7.57 8.20
CA PHE A 166 -23.39 -6.92 9.06
C PHE A 166 -23.55 -5.40 9.12
N SER A 167 -23.82 -4.76 7.99
CA SER A 167 -24.10 -3.33 7.92
C SER A 167 -25.27 -2.90 8.82
N ASN A 168 -26.36 -3.69 8.83
CA ASN A 168 -27.52 -3.45 9.68
C ASN A 168 -27.18 -3.67 11.17
N PHE A 169 -26.38 -4.69 11.48
CA PHE A 169 -25.92 -4.94 12.84
C PHE A 169 -25.07 -3.79 13.36
N VAL A 170 -24.11 -3.33 12.58
CA VAL A 170 -23.25 -2.18 12.92
C VAL A 170 -24.08 -0.92 13.13
N THR A 171 -25.02 -0.62 12.23
CA THR A 171 -25.90 0.54 12.34
C THR A 171 -26.77 0.51 13.62
N ALA A 172 -27.24 -0.67 14.01
CA ALA A 172 -28.05 -0.82 15.22
C ALA A 172 -27.23 -0.64 16.50
N HIS A 173 -25.96 -1.03 16.50
CA HIS A 173 -25.13 -1.12 17.70
C HIS A 173 -24.06 0.00 17.82
N SER A 174 -23.79 0.76 16.75
CA SER A 174 -22.77 1.83 16.77
C SER A 174 -23.21 3.12 17.45
N LYS A 175 -24.49 3.27 17.75
CA LYS A 175 -25.05 4.52 18.33
C LYS A 175 -24.49 4.91 19.71
N TRP A 176 -23.84 3.99 20.43
CA TRP A 176 -23.19 4.26 21.70
C TRP A 176 -21.79 4.89 21.58
N ILE A 177 -21.18 4.80 20.35
CA ILE A 177 -19.87 5.41 20.10
C ILE A 177 -20.10 6.86 19.65
N PRO A 178 -19.60 7.87 20.39
CA PRO A 178 -19.67 9.26 19.92
C PRO A 178 -18.96 9.40 18.57
N GLN A 179 -19.59 10.11 17.63
CA GLN A 179 -19.12 10.27 16.25
C GLN A 179 -17.65 10.69 16.16
N MET A 180 -17.21 11.59 17.04
CA MET A 180 -15.84 12.09 17.08
C MET A 180 -14.78 11.00 17.33
N PHE A 181 -15.15 9.87 17.95
CA PHE A 181 -14.22 8.78 18.24
C PHE A 181 -14.19 7.68 17.19
N VAL A 182 -15.14 7.65 16.27
CA VAL A 182 -15.24 6.57 15.26
C VAL A 182 -14.01 6.54 14.36
N THR A 183 -13.61 7.68 13.80
CA THR A 183 -12.45 7.76 12.91
C THR A 183 -11.12 7.46 13.61
N PRO A 184 -10.80 8.08 14.75
CA PRO A 184 -9.61 7.72 15.54
C PRO A 184 -9.58 6.25 15.94
N PHE A 185 -10.72 5.71 16.36
CA PHE A 185 -10.83 4.29 16.73
C PHE A 185 -10.54 3.39 15.52
N MET A 186 -11.11 3.69 14.35
CA MET A 186 -10.85 2.94 13.13
C MET A 186 -9.36 2.92 12.78
N PHE A 187 -8.69 4.07 12.92
CA PHE A 187 -7.25 4.14 12.70
C PHE A 187 -6.47 3.29 13.71
N VAL A 188 -6.70 3.45 15.01
CA VAL A 188 -5.96 2.73 16.07
C VAL A 188 -6.21 1.22 15.97
N PHE A 189 -7.46 0.82 15.82
CA PHE A 189 -7.84 -0.59 15.67
C PHE A 189 -7.23 -1.21 14.42
N GLY A 190 -7.32 -0.51 13.30
CA GLY A 190 -6.71 -0.94 12.04
C GLY A 190 -5.19 -0.99 12.11
N ALA A 191 -4.54 -0.03 12.76
CA ALA A 191 -3.09 -0.01 12.96
C ALA A 191 -2.61 -1.21 13.77
N ALA A 192 -3.37 -1.59 14.82
CA ALA A 192 -3.07 -2.80 15.60
C ALA A 192 -3.19 -4.06 14.72
N ILE A 193 -4.29 -4.21 13.98
CA ILE A 193 -4.49 -5.34 13.06
C ILE A 193 -3.36 -5.38 12.03
N SER A 194 -3.05 -4.25 11.39
CA SER A 194 -2.02 -4.14 10.36
C SER A 194 -0.64 -4.50 10.89
N TYR A 195 -0.31 -4.11 12.12
CA TYR A 195 0.95 -4.47 12.76
C TYR A 195 1.11 -5.98 12.94
N PHE A 196 0.05 -6.66 13.39
CA PHE A 196 0.08 -8.11 13.58
C PHE A 196 0.04 -8.91 12.28
N ILE A 197 -0.65 -8.42 11.25
CA ILE A 197 -0.70 -9.07 9.93
C ILE A 197 0.58 -8.77 9.12
N GLY A 198 1.17 -7.60 9.29
CA GLY A 198 2.30 -7.12 8.48
C GLY A 198 1.94 -6.70 7.06
N SER A 199 0.64 -6.63 6.72
CA SER A 199 0.17 -6.33 5.37
C SER A 199 -0.86 -5.20 5.36
N ALA A 200 -0.60 -4.18 4.55
CA ALA A 200 -1.58 -3.13 4.28
C ALA A 200 -2.80 -3.68 3.53
N TRP A 201 -2.57 -4.52 2.52
CA TRP A 201 -3.64 -5.09 1.68
C TRP A 201 -4.63 -5.91 2.49
N GLY A 202 -4.14 -6.79 3.37
CA GLY A 202 -4.99 -7.59 4.26
C GLY A 202 -5.81 -6.72 5.19
N THR A 203 -5.20 -5.68 5.74
CA THR A 203 -5.87 -4.73 6.63
C THR A 203 -6.96 -3.94 5.90
N TRP A 204 -6.66 -3.40 4.73
CA TRP A 204 -7.63 -2.66 3.92
C TRP A 204 -8.81 -3.54 3.51
N GLY A 205 -8.53 -4.77 3.10
CA GLY A 205 -9.55 -5.73 2.72
C GLY A 205 -10.54 -6.04 3.84
N ILE A 206 -10.05 -6.23 5.07
CA ILE A 206 -10.88 -6.54 6.23
C ILE A 206 -11.63 -5.30 6.74
N LEU A 207 -10.97 -4.15 6.81
CA LEU A 207 -11.52 -2.97 7.45
C LEU A 207 -12.34 -2.06 6.52
N MET A 208 -12.19 -2.16 5.21
CA MET A 208 -12.93 -1.31 4.29
C MET A 208 -14.45 -1.51 4.38
N PRO A 209 -14.97 -2.75 4.39
CA PRO A 209 -16.41 -2.97 4.58
C PRO A 209 -16.91 -2.45 5.93
N LEU A 210 -16.14 -2.66 7.00
CA LEU A 210 -16.46 -2.14 8.34
C LEU A 210 -16.50 -0.61 8.36
N GLY A 211 -15.48 0.03 7.78
CA GLY A 211 -15.38 1.48 7.70
C GLY A 211 -16.53 2.12 6.94
N VAL A 212 -16.90 1.56 5.79
CA VAL A 212 -18.04 2.03 5.00
C VAL A 212 -19.35 1.89 5.77
N SER A 213 -19.54 0.76 6.48
CA SER A 213 -20.73 0.54 7.30
C SER A 213 -20.81 1.53 8.47
N LEU A 214 -19.70 1.80 9.15
CA LEU A 214 -19.62 2.78 10.24
C LEU A 214 -19.84 4.21 9.75
N ALA A 215 -19.25 4.58 8.62
CA ALA A 215 -19.46 5.90 8.01
C ALA A 215 -20.95 6.14 7.71
N SER A 216 -21.62 5.15 7.14
CA SER A 216 -23.04 5.24 6.81
C SER A 216 -23.95 5.28 8.04
N SER A 217 -23.57 4.58 9.14
CA SER A 217 -24.36 4.50 10.37
C SER A 217 -24.20 5.72 11.28
N ALA A 218 -23.02 6.34 11.26
CA ALA A 218 -22.69 7.48 12.12
C ALA A 218 -22.80 8.83 11.39
N ASP A 219 -23.29 8.84 10.15
CA ASP A 219 -23.37 10.03 9.28
C ASP A 219 -22.04 10.79 9.16
N LEU A 220 -20.96 10.00 8.98
CA LEU A 220 -19.60 10.52 8.87
C LEU A 220 -19.18 10.67 7.41
N SER A 221 -18.23 11.56 7.17
CA SER A 221 -17.59 11.71 5.87
C SER A 221 -16.92 10.41 5.43
N LEU A 222 -17.43 9.79 4.35
CA LEU A 222 -16.90 8.54 3.82
C LEU A 222 -15.42 8.64 3.42
N PRO A 223 -14.94 9.73 2.74
CA PRO A 223 -13.51 9.90 2.45
C PRO A 223 -12.62 9.94 3.70
N LEU A 224 -13.11 10.50 4.81
CA LEU A 224 -12.37 10.57 6.07
C LEU A 224 -12.14 9.17 6.66
N ILE A 225 -13.18 8.34 6.72
CA ILE A 225 -13.09 6.96 7.21
C ILE A 225 -12.21 6.09 6.29
N ILE A 226 -12.38 6.20 4.98
CA ILE A 226 -11.53 5.51 4.00
C ILE A 226 -10.06 5.92 4.18
N GLY A 227 -9.79 7.21 4.35
CA GLY A 227 -8.45 7.71 4.63
C GLY A 227 -7.86 7.13 5.91
N ALA A 228 -8.67 6.98 6.98
CA ALA A 228 -8.24 6.35 8.22
C ALA A 228 -7.93 4.85 8.05
N VAL A 229 -8.70 4.13 7.25
CA VAL A 229 -8.43 2.72 6.92
C VAL A 229 -7.13 2.61 6.12
N PHE A 230 -6.91 3.45 5.11
CA PHE A 230 -5.64 3.47 4.37
C PHE A 230 -4.45 3.82 5.27
N ALA A 231 -4.59 4.82 6.11
CA ALA A 231 -3.57 5.23 7.07
C ALA A 231 -3.19 4.10 8.05
N SER A 232 -4.18 3.34 8.52
CA SER A 232 -3.96 2.22 9.44
C SER A 232 -3.19 1.08 8.81
N GLY A 233 -3.49 0.73 7.55
CA GLY A 233 -2.73 -0.27 6.80
C GLY A 233 -1.28 0.17 6.56
N SER A 234 -1.08 1.45 6.24
CA SER A 234 0.26 2.02 6.05
C SER A 234 1.11 1.97 7.33
N PHE A 235 0.50 2.09 8.51
CA PHE A 235 1.21 1.93 9.80
C PHE A 235 1.85 0.55 9.93
N GLY A 236 1.10 -0.52 9.69
CA GLY A 236 1.63 -1.88 9.80
C GLY A 236 2.63 -2.22 8.72
N ALA A 237 2.36 -1.84 7.46
CA ALA A 237 3.31 -2.03 6.37
C ALA A 237 4.67 -1.36 6.67
N PHE A 238 4.65 -0.17 7.29
CA PHE A 238 5.88 0.53 7.67
C PHE A 238 6.55 -0.08 8.92
N SER A 239 5.81 -0.41 9.98
CA SER A 239 6.37 -0.65 11.33
C SER A 239 6.47 -2.13 11.71
N SER A 240 5.71 -3.02 11.07
CA SER A 240 5.65 -4.43 11.43
C SER A 240 6.94 -5.18 11.04
N PRO A 241 7.45 -6.07 11.91
CA PRO A 241 8.53 -6.98 11.54
C PRO A 241 8.09 -8.06 10.54
N LEU A 242 6.78 -8.30 10.40
CA LEU A 242 6.21 -9.26 9.46
C LEU A 242 5.97 -8.65 8.06
N SER A 243 6.17 -7.34 7.90
CA SER A 243 5.93 -6.68 6.63
C SER A 243 7.01 -7.00 5.60
N ASP A 244 6.58 -7.21 4.34
CA ASP A 244 7.48 -7.45 3.22
C ASP A 244 8.45 -6.29 3.00
N ASP A 245 8.00 -5.05 3.21
CA ASP A 245 8.84 -3.86 3.12
C ASP A 245 9.96 -3.88 4.17
N THR A 246 9.64 -4.24 5.41
CA THR A 246 10.63 -4.33 6.50
C THR A 246 11.64 -5.44 6.22
N ASN A 247 11.16 -6.60 5.81
CA ASN A 247 12.01 -7.74 5.46
C ASN A 247 12.94 -7.42 4.30
N THR A 248 12.39 -6.84 3.23
CA THR A 248 13.17 -6.51 2.02
C THR A 248 14.27 -5.48 2.33
N ILE A 249 13.93 -4.40 3.04
CA ILE A 249 14.91 -3.35 3.35
C ILE A 249 15.96 -3.85 4.35
N ALA A 250 15.56 -4.63 5.37
CA ALA A 250 16.50 -5.20 6.32
C ALA A 250 17.54 -6.09 5.61
N LYS A 251 17.09 -6.91 4.66
CA LYS A 251 17.96 -7.75 3.83
C LYS A 251 18.90 -6.93 2.92
N ILE A 252 18.39 -5.88 2.27
CA ILE A 252 19.22 -5.00 1.41
C ILE A 252 20.32 -4.31 2.24
N LEU A 253 20.00 -3.94 3.49
CA LEU A 253 20.92 -3.26 4.40
C LEU A 253 21.78 -4.21 5.24
N ASP A 254 21.59 -5.53 5.08
CA ASP A 254 22.25 -6.56 5.85
C ASP A 254 22.05 -6.39 7.37
N LEU A 255 20.79 -6.18 7.77
CA LEU A 255 20.39 -5.93 9.15
C LEU A 255 19.43 -7.01 9.64
N SER A 256 19.46 -7.29 10.95
CA SER A 256 18.43 -8.10 11.60
C SER A 256 17.06 -7.47 11.42
N VAL A 257 16.09 -8.24 10.90
CA VAL A 257 14.70 -7.78 10.64
C VAL A 257 14.06 -7.24 11.92
N ILE A 258 14.27 -7.92 13.04
CA ILE A 258 13.68 -7.57 14.34
C ILE A 258 14.28 -6.25 14.88
N GLU A 259 15.58 -6.07 14.77
CA GLU A 259 16.24 -4.84 15.22
C GLU A 259 15.85 -3.64 14.35
N TYR A 260 15.80 -3.85 13.03
CA TYR A 260 15.33 -2.83 12.09
C TYR A 260 13.86 -2.43 12.35
N ALA A 261 12.98 -3.40 12.59
CA ALA A 261 11.58 -3.14 12.94
C ALA A 261 11.46 -2.36 14.27
N LYS A 262 12.23 -2.72 15.29
CA LYS A 262 12.27 -1.99 16.59
C LYS A 262 12.73 -0.53 16.40
N TYR A 263 13.71 -0.31 15.53
CA TYR A 263 14.18 1.03 15.21
C TYR A 263 13.08 1.88 14.57
N LYS A 264 12.34 1.32 13.61
CA LYS A 264 11.23 1.99 12.92
C LYS A 264 10.00 2.20 13.80
N LEU A 265 9.80 1.36 14.80
CA LEU A 265 8.59 1.40 15.63
C LEU A 265 8.47 2.72 16.43
N LYS A 266 9.58 3.27 16.92
CA LYS A 266 9.55 4.54 17.67
C LYS A 266 9.01 5.71 16.83
N PRO A 267 9.58 6.04 15.66
CA PRO A 267 9.02 7.10 14.81
C PRO A 267 7.61 6.78 14.33
N ALA A 268 7.28 5.50 14.09
CA ALA A 268 5.93 5.10 13.71
C ALA A 268 4.90 5.40 14.81
N LEU A 269 5.21 5.11 16.07
CA LEU A 269 4.33 5.40 17.21
C LEU A 269 4.15 6.90 17.42
N ILE A 270 5.19 7.69 17.26
CA ILE A 270 5.10 9.16 17.31
C ILE A 270 4.17 9.66 16.19
N ALA A 271 4.38 9.21 14.97
CA ALA A 271 3.53 9.57 13.84
C ALA A 271 2.08 9.11 14.04
N ALA A 272 1.86 7.91 14.60
CA ALA A 272 0.52 7.41 14.91
C ALA A 272 -0.18 8.26 15.98
N ALA A 273 0.51 8.67 17.03
CA ALA A 273 -0.06 9.56 18.06
C ALA A 273 -0.48 10.93 17.47
N ILE A 274 0.36 11.52 16.63
CA ILE A 274 0.04 12.75 15.91
C ILE A 274 -1.17 12.53 14.98
N THR A 275 -1.22 11.40 14.28
CA THR A 275 -2.32 11.03 13.38
C THR A 275 -3.64 10.90 14.13
N VAL A 276 -3.64 10.27 15.31
CA VAL A 276 -4.83 10.19 16.19
C VAL A 276 -5.31 11.58 16.58
N ALA A 277 -4.39 12.47 16.96
CA ALA A 277 -4.75 13.86 17.29
C ALA A 277 -5.37 14.59 16.09
N PHE A 278 -4.83 14.41 14.87
CA PHE A 278 -5.44 14.98 13.66
C PHE A 278 -6.84 14.41 13.40
N TYR A 279 -7.06 13.10 13.54
CA TYR A 279 -8.40 12.53 13.38
C TYR A 279 -9.37 13.04 14.44
N LEU A 280 -8.95 13.22 15.68
CA LEU A 280 -9.79 13.82 16.73
C LEU A 280 -10.19 15.26 16.38
N VAL A 281 -9.22 16.08 15.94
CA VAL A 281 -9.49 17.47 15.55
C VAL A 281 -10.43 17.55 14.36
N VAL A 282 -10.16 16.76 13.31
CA VAL A 282 -11.01 16.76 12.12
C VAL A 282 -12.41 16.23 12.43
N SER A 283 -12.53 15.16 13.21
CA SER A 283 -13.84 14.63 13.63
C SER A 283 -14.62 15.55 14.58
N PHE A 284 -13.96 16.53 15.20
CA PHE A 284 -14.62 17.55 16.00
C PHE A 284 -15.12 18.72 15.15
N LEU A 285 -14.48 18.98 14.02
CA LEU A 285 -14.80 20.10 13.13
C LEU A 285 -15.91 19.75 12.10
N PHE A 286 -16.05 18.49 11.78
CA PHE A 286 -17.04 17.94 10.85
C PHE A 286 -18.03 17.04 11.57
#